data_32e4898ab87e711585e49a7b2403c72c
#
_entry.id   32e4898ab87e711585e49a7b2403c72c
#
_cell.length_a   1.000
_cell.length_b   1.000
_cell.length_c   1.000
_cell.angle_alpha   90.00
_cell.angle_beta   90.00
_cell.angle_gamma   90.00
#
_symmetry.space_group_name_H-M   'P 1'
#
loop_
_entity.id
_entity.type
_entity.pdbx_description
1 polymer ?
#
loop_
_entity_poly.entity_id
_entity_poly.type
_entity_poly.pdbx_seq_one_letter_code
_entity_poly.pdbx_strand_id
1 'polypeptide(L)'
;KRVVYQGVEGAYSHIVTKKLFPDVETENVNTFEDAINEVLNGNAKYCIIPIENSSAGIVSDVYDLLLKKDVVIVAEYDLHISHCLLGVRGAKLGDIKTVYSHPQALMQCSAYLKEHSGWSQISLLNTAVSAKKVRDDKDISQAAIASRLSGDLYDLDVLDEGINRNANNTTRFVVLSKDKIFSKKSNKLSLILELPHEKGMLYNILGIFVLNGLNLVKVESRPIPEKTFEYRFFIDIEGNLSLSNVSNVLEILKKEVTFLKILGNYCSVK
;
A
#
# COMPACT_ATOMS: atom_id res chain seq x y z
N LYS A 1 21.80 8.33 -1.44
CA LYS A 1 21.02 7.68 -2.51
C LYS A 1 19.57 8.02 -2.30
N ARG A 2 18.87 8.50 -3.33
CA ARG A 2 17.50 8.98 -3.34
C ARG A 2 16.48 7.86 -3.05
N VAL A 3 15.39 8.21 -2.41
CA VAL A 3 14.20 7.37 -2.22
C VAL A 3 13.02 8.02 -2.93
N VAL A 4 12.25 7.25 -3.69
CA VAL A 4 11.08 7.74 -4.42
C VAL A 4 9.79 7.18 -3.83
N TYR A 5 8.70 7.94 -3.96
CA TYR A 5 7.36 7.50 -3.59
C TYR A 5 6.34 7.94 -4.63
N GLN A 6 5.26 7.18 -4.75
CA GLN A 6 4.17 7.54 -5.64
C GLN A 6 3.24 8.55 -4.97
N GLY A 7 2.81 9.56 -5.71
CA GLY A 7 1.84 10.56 -5.29
C GLY A 7 2.42 11.96 -5.26
N VAL A 8 1.90 12.81 -4.37
CA VAL A 8 2.33 14.19 -4.17
C VAL A 8 2.77 14.41 -2.73
N GLU A 9 3.40 15.54 -2.44
CA GLU A 9 3.69 15.92 -1.06
C GLU A 9 2.40 15.96 -0.23
N GLY A 10 2.46 15.45 1.01
CA GLY A 10 1.29 15.28 1.88
C GLY A 10 0.51 13.98 1.70
N ALA A 11 0.75 13.21 0.64
CA ALA A 11 0.16 11.89 0.49
C ALA A 11 0.65 10.92 1.59
N TYR A 12 -0.10 9.85 1.85
CA TYR A 12 0.29 8.86 2.88
C TYR A 12 1.61 8.16 2.55
N SER A 13 1.93 7.94 1.28
CA SER A 13 3.24 7.46 0.83
C SER A 13 4.37 8.42 1.22
N HIS A 14 4.17 9.74 1.13
CA HIS A 14 5.12 10.74 1.61
C HIS A 14 5.35 10.63 3.12
N ILE A 15 4.27 10.46 3.90
CA ILE A 15 4.36 10.27 5.37
C ILE A 15 5.24 9.07 5.71
N VAL A 16 5.00 7.92 5.06
CA VAL A 16 5.78 6.70 5.29
C VAL A 16 7.24 6.91 4.87
N THR A 17 7.46 7.57 3.74
CA THR A 17 8.80 7.85 3.25
C THR A 17 9.61 8.68 4.25
N LYS A 18 9.02 9.75 4.79
CA LYS A 18 9.67 10.58 5.81
C LYS A 18 9.90 9.86 7.13
N LYS A 19 8.99 8.94 7.53
CA LYS A 19 9.16 8.13 8.73
C LYS A 19 10.29 7.12 8.61
N LEU A 20 10.40 6.45 7.46
CA LEU A 20 11.43 5.43 7.24
C LEU A 20 12.80 6.02 6.85
N PHE A 21 12.80 7.17 6.20
CA PHE A 21 13.98 7.81 5.62
C PHE A 21 14.02 9.32 5.93
N PRO A 22 14.10 9.72 7.23
CA PRO A 22 13.97 11.13 7.63
C PRO A 22 15.08 12.02 7.03
N ASP A 23 16.30 11.48 6.88
CA ASP A 23 17.49 12.23 6.46
C ASP A 23 17.91 11.95 5.02
N VAL A 24 17.04 11.34 4.22
CA VAL A 24 17.34 10.97 2.83
C VAL A 24 16.60 11.91 1.88
N GLU A 25 17.26 12.27 0.79
CA GLU A 25 16.62 12.96 -0.33
C GLU A 25 15.46 12.11 -0.88
N THR A 26 14.28 12.71 -0.95
CA THR A 26 13.07 12.05 -1.40
C THR A 26 12.45 12.78 -2.57
N GLU A 27 11.90 12.03 -3.52
CA GLU A 27 11.23 12.58 -4.70
C GLU A 27 9.93 11.84 -4.96
N ASN A 28 8.92 12.56 -5.40
CA ASN A 28 7.65 11.99 -5.78
C ASN A 28 7.57 11.71 -7.28
N VAL A 29 6.82 10.68 -7.62
CA VAL A 29 6.48 10.31 -9.01
C VAL A 29 5.00 10.07 -9.15
N ASN A 30 4.49 10.09 -10.39
CA ASN A 30 3.06 10.07 -10.63
C ASN A 30 2.44 8.68 -10.47
N THR A 31 3.12 7.63 -10.92
CA THR A 31 2.58 6.27 -10.95
C THR A 31 3.42 5.29 -10.14
N PHE A 32 2.83 4.15 -9.77
CA PHE A 32 3.57 3.05 -9.13
C PHE A 32 4.65 2.50 -10.07
N GLU A 33 4.35 2.43 -11.36
CA GLU A 33 5.30 1.95 -12.35
C GLU A 33 6.49 2.89 -12.49
N ASP A 34 6.29 4.21 -12.47
CA ASP A 34 7.39 5.20 -12.47
C ASP A 34 8.29 5.00 -11.26
N ALA A 35 7.69 4.81 -10.06
CA ALA A 35 8.46 4.58 -8.83
C ALA A 35 9.35 3.34 -8.92
N ILE A 36 8.84 2.25 -9.47
CA ILE A 36 9.60 1.01 -9.67
C ILE A 36 10.68 1.21 -10.75
N ASN A 37 10.37 1.90 -11.84
CA ASN A 37 11.32 2.15 -12.91
C ASN A 37 12.51 3.02 -12.43
N GLU A 38 12.29 4.01 -11.56
CA GLU A 38 13.37 4.77 -10.93
C GLU A 38 14.35 3.88 -10.16
N VAL A 39 13.85 2.86 -9.47
CA VAL A 39 14.69 1.87 -8.77
C VAL A 39 15.43 0.96 -9.75
N LEU A 40 14.74 0.44 -10.77
CA LEU A 40 15.33 -0.45 -11.78
C LEU A 40 16.43 0.24 -12.59
N ASN A 41 16.21 1.51 -12.94
CA ASN A 41 17.19 2.32 -13.67
C ASN A 41 18.38 2.78 -12.80
N GLY A 42 18.31 2.55 -11.47
CA GLY A 42 19.37 2.92 -10.54
C GLY A 42 19.38 4.40 -10.14
N ASN A 43 18.35 5.16 -10.52
CA ASN A 43 18.15 6.56 -10.14
C ASN A 43 17.78 6.70 -8.67
N ALA A 44 17.03 5.74 -8.14
CA ALA A 44 16.70 5.63 -6.73
C ALA A 44 17.19 4.30 -6.14
N LYS A 45 17.47 4.27 -4.84
CA LYS A 45 17.81 3.04 -4.13
C LYS A 45 16.56 2.25 -3.74
N TYR A 46 15.53 2.95 -3.32
CA TYR A 46 14.27 2.40 -2.86
C TYR A 46 13.09 3.16 -3.44
N CYS A 47 11.97 2.48 -3.58
CA CYS A 47 10.68 3.15 -3.74
C CYS A 47 9.67 2.64 -2.71
N ILE A 48 8.73 3.52 -2.34
CA ILE A 48 7.69 3.24 -1.36
C ILE A 48 6.34 3.32 -2.05
N ILE A 49 5.59 2.23 -1.99
CA ILE A 49 4.26 2.11 -2.59
C ILE A 49 3.30 1.35 -1.67
N PRO A 50 1.99 1.68 -1.68
CA PRO A 50 0.99 0.93 -0.93
C PRO A 50 0.76 -0.44 -1.59
N ILE A 51 0.58 -1.50 -0.79
CA ILE A 51 0.26 -2.84 -1.30
C ILE A 51 -1.13 -3.31 -0.88
N GLU A 52 -1.61 -2.86 0.28
CA GLU A 52 -2.86 -3.32 0.86
C GLU A 52 -3.44 -2.29 1.83
N ASN A 53 -4.76 -2.21 1.90
CA ASN A 53 -5.47 -1.44 2.92
C ASN A 53 -6.46 -2.36 3.64
N SER A 54 -6.55 -2.25 4.96
CA SER A 54 -7.40 -3.13 5.79
C SER A 54 -8.91 -3.02 5.49
N SER A 55 -9.34 -1.92 4.86
CA SER A 55 -10.75 -1.67 4.50
C SER A 55 -11.05 -1.91 3.02
N ALA A 56 -10.07 -1.66 2.14
CA ALA A 56 -10.25 -1.71 0.68
C ALA A 56 -9.63 -2.95 0.03
N GLY A 57 -8.82 -3.70 0.79
CA GLY A 57 -8.12 -4.87 0.27
C GLY A 57 -6.82 -4.51 -0.46
N ILE A 58 -6.43 -5.35 -1.41
CA ILE A 58 -5.16 -5.23 -2.12
C ILE A 58 -5.16 -4.08 -3.15
N VAL A 59 -3.96 -3.54 -3.38
CA VAL A 59 -3.71 -2.61 -4.49
C VAL A 59 -3.32 -3.43 -5.72
N SER A 60 -4.32 -3.78 -6.53
CA SER A 60 -4.19 -4.73 -7.66
C SER A 60 -3.05 -4.41 -8.61
N ASP A 61 -2.91 -3.14 -9.01
CA ASP A 61 -1.88 -2.69 -9.95
C ASP A 61 -0.46 -2.95 -9.43
N VAL A 62 -0.27 -2.84 -8.12
CA VAL A 62 1.03 -3.11 -7.49
C VAL A 62 1.39 -4.60 -7.55
N TYR A 63 0.43 -5.49 -7.34
CA TYR A 63 0.65 -6.93 -7.48
C TYR A 63 1.02 -7.32 -8.91
N ASP A 64 0.37 -6.70 -9.90
CA ASP A 64 0.68 -6.92 -11.32
C ASP A 64 2.09 -6.41 -11.68
N LEU A 65 2.52 -5.29 -11.10
CA LEU A 65 3.87 -4.78 -11.27
C LEU A 65 4.92 -5.67 -10.59
N LEU A 66 4.67 -6.13 -9.36
CA LEU A 66 5.55 -7.06 -8.64
C LEU A 66 5.74 -8.39 -9.38
N LEU A 67 4.74 -8.83 -10.12
CA LEU A 67 4.86 -9.99 -10.98
C LEU A 67 5.81 -9.75 -12.16
N LYS A 68 5.66 -8.60 -12.84
CA LYS A 68 6.32 -8.29 -14.11
C LYS A 68 7.72 -7.71 -13.97
N LYS A 69 7.97 -6.96 -12.89
CA LYS A 69 9.22 -6.21 -12.69
C LYS A 69 10.19 -6.97 -11.78
N ASP A 70 11.48 -6.87 -12.03
CA ASP A 70 12.52 -7.52 -11.22
C ASP A 70 12.92 -6.65 -10.02
N VAL A 71 11.98 -6.44 -9.14
CA VAL A 71 12.17 -5.78 -7.84
C VAL A 71 11.75 -6.71 -6.70
N VAL A 72 12.29 -6.47 -5.51
CA VAL A 72 11.98 -7.24 -4.32
C VAL A 72 11.53 -6.34 -3.17
N ILE A 73 10.67 -6.88 -2.32
CA ILE A 73 10.26 -6.24 -1.07
C ILE A 73 11.39 -6.44 -0.06
N VAL A 74 11.88 -5.34 0.51
CA VAL A 74 12.96 -5.33 1.50
C VAL A 74 12.50 -4.87 2.89
N ALA A 75 11.34 -4.23 2.97
CA ALA A 75 10.68 -3.86 4.22
C ALA A 75 9.18 -3.62 3.98
N GLU A 76 8.41 -3.64 5.06
CA GLU A 76 7.01 -3.16 5.05
C GLU A 76 6.80 -2.17 6.19
N TYR A 77 5.77 -1.34 6.06
CA TYR A 77 5.34 -0.39 7.07
C TYR A 77 3.82 -0.27 7.09
N ASP A 78 3.21 -0.49 8.25
CA ASP A 78 1.77 -0.33 8.46
C ASP A 78 1.50 1.09 8.98
N LEU A 79 0.82 1.90 8.17
CA LEU A 79 0.40 3.25 8.53
C LEU A 79 -1.07 3.24 8.91
N HIS A 80 -1.35 3.66 10.14
CA HIS A 80 -2.72 3.97 10.55
C HIS A 80 -3.22 5.21 9.79
N ILE A 81 -4.38 5.08 9.13
CA ILE A 81 -4.98 6.14 8.32
C ILE A 81 -6.02 6.87 9.17
N SER A 82 -5.73 8.11 9.49
CA SER A 82 -6.66 9.04 10.13
C SER A 82 -6.92 10.22 9.20
N HIS A 83 -8.17 10.39 8.83
CA HIS A 83 -8.59 11.50 7.98
C HIS A 83 -9.01 12.69 8.82
N CYS A 84 -8.61 13.88 8.37
CA CYS A 84 -9.03 15.17 8.90
C CYS A 84 -9.89 15.90 7.87
N LEU A 85 -10.81 16.73 8.34
CA LEU A 85 -11.46 17.74 7.54
C LEU A 85 -10.60 19.02 7.59
N LEU A 86 -10.12 19.45 6.44
CA LEU A 86 -9.21 20.59 6.29
C LEU A 86 -9.89 21.73 5.53
N GLY A 87 -9.86 22.93 6.10
CA GLY A 87 -10.37 24.15 5.46
C GLY A 87 -9.30 25.22 5.35
N VAL A 88 -9.55 26.28 4.59
CA VAL A 88 -8.67 27.46 4.58
C VAL A 88 -8.61 28.09 5.97
N ARG A 89 -7.55 28.80 6.27
CA ARG A 89 -7.39 29.47 7.58
C ARG A 89 -8.59 30.34 7.92
N GLY A 90 -9.10 30.15 9.14
CA GLY A 90 -10.26 30.86 9.67
C GLY A 90 -11.61 30.28 9.27
N ALA A 91 -11.67 29.27 8.40
CA ALA A 91 -12.90 28.56 8.09
C ALA A 91 -13.45 27.84 9.31
N LYS A 92 -14.77 27.75 9.39
CA LYS A 92 -15.49 27.00 10.43
C LYS A 92 -16.33 25.90 9.79
N LEU A 93 -16.65 24.87 10.57
CA LEU A 93 -17.46 23.75 10.10
C LEU A 93 -18.79 24.20 9.46
N GLY A 94 -19.41 25.25 10.01
CA GLY A 94 -20.67 25.83 9.49
C GLY A 94 -20.55 26.56 8.16
N ASP A 95 -19.35 26.92 7.71
CA ASP A 95 -19.13 27.61 6.44
C ASP A 95 -19.10 26.62 5.27
N ILE A 96 -18.80 25.32 5.54
CA ILE A 96 -18.51 24.32 4.54
C ILE A 96 -19.77 23.94 3.74
N LYS A 97 -19.64 23.93 2.42
CA LYS A 97 -20.66 23.51 1.44
C LYS A 97 -20.15 22.43 0.52
N THR A 98 -18.85 22.35 0.28
CA THR A 98 -18.25 21.40 -0.66
C THR A 98 -17.03 20.73 -0.05
N VAL A 99 -16.96 19.40 -0.17
CA VAL A 99 -15.86 18.58 0.33
C VAL A 99 -15.21 17.82 -0.82
N TYR A 100 -13.90 17.92 -0.91
CA TYR A 100 -13.05 17.24 -1.91
C TYR A 100 -12.25 16.13 -1.27
N SER A 101 -12.19 14.97 -1.91
CA SER A 101 -11.24 13.90 -1.54
C SER A 101 -11.15 12.81 -2.60
N HIS A 102 -10.29 11.82 -2.35
CA HIS A 102 -10.28 10.57 -3.11
C HIS A 102 -11.57 9.77 -2.84
N PRO A 103 -12.15 9.06 -3.84
CA PRO A 103 -13.40 8.29 -3.67
C PRO A 103 -13.39 7.37 -2.45
N GLN A 104 -12.27 6.69 -2.21
CA GLN A 104 -12.12 5.79 -1.07
C GLN A 104 -12.17 6.52 0.28
N ALA A 105 -11.54 7.69 0.39
CA ALA A 105 -11.58 8.48 1.62
C ALA A 105 -13.00 9.02 1.88
N LEU A 106 -13.72 9.46 0.85
CA LEU A 106 -15.13 9.84 0.96
C LEU A 106 -15.99 8.67 1.45
N MET A 107 -15.77 7.46 0.92
CA MET A 107 -16.47 6.26 1.37
C MET A 107 -16.14 5.92 2.82
N GLN A 108 -14.88 6.00 3.24
CA GLN A 108 -14.45 5.74 4.61
C GLN A 108 -15.02 6.76 5.61
N CYS A 109 -15.27 7.99 5.17
CA CYS A 109 -15.89 9.07 5.95
C CYS A 109 -17.41 9.18 5.74
N SER A 110 -18.04 8.22 5.07
CA SER A 110 -19.46 8.31 4.66
C SER A 110 -20.44 8.56 5.79
N ALA A 111 -20.14 8.09 6.98
CA ALA A 111 -21.00 8.34 8.13
C ALA A 111 -20.93 9.79 8.63
N TYR A 112 -19.73 10.31 8.75
CA TYR A 112 -19.49 11.70 9.07
C TYR A 112 -20.15 12.62 8.01
N LEU A 113 -19.98 12.28 6.72
CA LEU A 113 -20.58 13.03 5.63
C LEU A 113 -22.12 12.96 5.62
N LYS A 114 -22.74 11.88 6.11
CA LYS A 114 -24.19 11.80 6.29
C LYS A 114 -24.73 12.74 7.37
N GLU A 115 -23.96 13.00 8.42
CA GLU A 115 -24.33 13.99 9.45
C GLU A 115 -24.27 15.42 8.89
N HIS A 116 -23.52 15.60 7.79
CA HIS A 116 -23.40 16.87 7.06
C HIS A 116 -24.02 16.76 5.66
N SER A 117 -25.24 16.28 5.54
CA SER A 117 -25.92 15.96 4.26
C SER A 117 -26.10 17.12 3.31
N GLY A 118 -25.93 18.36 3.78
CA GLY A 118 -25.97 19.57 2.95
C GLY A 118 -24.68 19.83 2.14
N TRP A 119 -23.61 19.05 2.36
CA TRP A 119 -22.35 19.25 1.65
C TRP A 119 -22.34 18.48 0.32
N SER A 120 -21.85 19.15 -0.72
CA SER A 120 -21.51 18.49 -1.99
C SER A 120 -20.20 17.75 -1.85
N GLN A 121 -20.13 16.51 -2.38
CA GLN A 121 -18.93 15.68 -2.34
C GLN A 121 -18.34 15.54 -3.72
N ILE A 122 -17.09 15.92 -3.93
CA ILE A 122 -16.40 15.89 -5.21
C ILE A 122 -15.15 15.03 -5.12
N SER A 123 -15.08 14.03 -5.99
CA SER A 123 -13.95 13.12 -6.07
C SER A 123 -12.79 13.73 -6.86
N LEU A 124 -11.59 13.62 -6.30
CA LEU A 124 -10.32 13.99 -6.94
C LEU A 124 -9.34 12.81 -6.91
N LEU A 125 -8.22 12.97 -7.61
CA LEU A 125 -7.22 11.92 -7.82
C LEU A 125 -6.67 11.34 -6.50
N ASN A 126 -6.41 12.19 -5.50
CA ASN A 126 -5.96 11.76 -4.17
C ASN A 126 -6.28 12.83 -3.12
N THR A 127 -6.10 12.44 -1.85
CA THR A 127 -6.41 13.31 -0.69
C THR A 127 -5.53 14.56 -0.62
N ALA A 128 -4.24 14.44 -0.93
CA ALA A 128 -3.31 15.57 -0.86
C ALA A 128 -3.56 16.60 -2.00
N VAL A 129 -3.92 16.12 -3.20
CA VAL A 129 -4.38 17.00 -4.30
C VAL A 129 -5.64 17.76 -3.88
N SER A 130 -6.53 17.13 -3.12
CA SER A 130 -7.74 17.78 -2.61
C SER A 130 -7.40 18.90 -1.62
N ALA A 131 -6.46 18.66 -0.71
CA ALA A 131 -5.97 19.68 0.21
C ALA A 131 -5.31 20.86 -0.54
N LYS A 132 -4.46 20.55 -1.54
CA LYS A 132 -3.83 21.57 -2.39
C LYS A 132 -4.86 22.42 -3.11
N LYS A 133 -5.91 21.79 -3.67
CA LYS A 133 -7.01 22.52 -4.34
C LYS A 133 -7.69 23.51 -3.40
N VAL A 134 -8.07 23.08 -2.20
CA VAL A 134 -8.73 23.95 -1.22
C VAL A 134 -7.85 25.14 -0.84
N ARG A 135 -6.53 24.93 -0.67
CA ARG A 135 -5.59 26.02 -0.47
C ARG A 135 -5.56 27.00 -1.62
N ASP A 136 -5.52 26.49 -2.87
CA ASP A 136 -5.34 27.31 -4.07
C ASP A 136 -6.61 28.12 -4.38
N ASP A 137 -7.79 27.54 -4.14
CA ASP A 137 -9.09 28.21 -4.35
C ASP A 137 -9.37 29.31 -3.32
N LYS A 138 -8.82 29.20 -2.12
CA LYS A 138 -9.01 30.17 -1.01
C LYS A 138 -10.47 30.45 -0.67
N ASP A 139 -11.34 29.47 -0.90
CA ASP A 139 -12.77 29.57 -0.66
C ASP A 139 -13.12 28.97 0.72
N ILE A 140 -13.63 29.80 1.62
CA ILE A 140 -14.00 29.41 2.99
C ILE A 140 -15.10 28.34 3.03
N SER A 141 -15.86 28.17 1.95
CA SER A 141 -16.94 27.19 1.83
C SER A 141 -16.45 25.81 1.38
N GLN A 142 -15.16 25.67 1.12
CA GLN A 142 -14.55 24.42 0.66
C GLN A 142 -13.72 23.76 1.75
N ALA A 143 -13.79 22.44 1.80
CA ALA A 143 -12.92 21.61 2.65
C ALA A 143 -12.37 20.42 1.89
N ALA A 144 -11.26 19.87 2.37
CA ALA A 144 -10.68 18.61 1.90
C ALA A 144 -10.68 17.58 3.02
N ILE A 145 -10.91 16.32 2.67
CA ILE A 145 -10.61 15.19 3.54
C ILE A 145 -9.23 14.66 3.17
N ALA A 146 -8.27 14.83 4.09
CA ALA A 146 -6.88 14.45 3.89
C ALA A 146 -6.17 14.17 5.23
N SER A 147 -4.86 13.89 5.19
CA SER A 147 -4.05 13.71 6.38
C SER A 147 -3.79 15.06 7.10
N ARG A 148 -3.51 15.01 8.41
CA ARG A 148 -3.03 16.18 9.16
C ARG A 148 -1.80 16.80 8.52
N LEU A 149 -0.84 15.97 8.04
CA LEU A 149 0.35 16.46 7.35
C LEU A 149 0.00 17.30 6.11
N SER A 150 -1.04 16.94 5.37
CA SER A 150 -1.52 17.77 4.26
C SER A 150 -2.02 19.13 4.73
N GLY A 151 -2.66 19.20 5.90
CA GLY A 151 -3.04 20.45 6.54
C GLY A 151 -1.84 21.34 6.82
N ASP A 152 -0.82 20.78 7.47
CA ASP A 152 0.42 21.51 7.81
C ASP A 152 1.17 21.98 6.55
N LEU A 153 1.31 21.13 5.52
CA LEU A 153 2.02 21.46 4.28
C LEU A 153 1.31 22.52 3.43
N TYR A 154 0.00 22.50 3.41
CA TYR A 154 -0.80 23.39 2.57
C TYR A 154 -1.39 24.58 3.33
N ASP A 155 -0.96 24.78 4.59
CA ASP A 155 -1.39 25.90 5.43
C ASP A 155 -2.92 25.97 5.60
N LEU A 156 -3.52 24.80 5.89
CA LEU A 156 -4.95 24.64 6.13
C LEU A 156 -5.23 24.39 7.61
N ASP A 157 -6.35 24.89 8.10
CA ASP A 157 -6.83 24.60 9.46
C ASP A 157 -7.51 23.22 9.49
N VAL A 158 -7.26 22.47 10.56
CA VAL A 158 -7.98 21.24 10.85
C VAL A 158 -9.31 21.60 11.49
N LEU A 159 -10.40 21.38 10.77
CA LEU A 159 -11.75 21.67 11.25
C LEU A 159 -12.32 20.52 12.09
N ASP A 160 -11.92 19.27 11.78
CA ASP A 160 -12.27 18.07 12.54
C ASP A 160 -11.27 16.94 12.27
N GLU A 161 -11.12 16.00 13.21
CA GLU A 161 -10.14 14.93 13.17
C GLU A 161 -10.77 13.56 13.36
N GLY A 162 -10.09 12.51 12.82
CA GLY A 162 -10.53 11.13 13.01
C GLY A 162 -11.93 10.86 12.43
N ILE A 163 -12.28 11.54 11.35
CA ILE A 163 -13.63 11.52 10.76
C ILE A 163 -13.95 10.24 10.00
N ASN A 164 -12.98 9.32 9.83
CA ASN A 164 -13.21 7.99 9.29
C ASN A 164 -13.73 7.04 10.38
N ARG A 165 -14.83 6.33 10.11
CA ARG A 165 -15.49 5.43 11.07
C ARG A 165 -14.62 4.28 11.58
N ASN A 166 -13.74 3.77 10.74
CA ASN A 166 -12.91 2.63 11.10
C ASN A 166 -11.63 3.09 11.77
N ALA A 167 -11.62 3.05 13.11
CA ALA A 167 -10.44 3.38 13.90
C ALA A 167 -9.23 2.47 13.56
N ASN A 168 -9.44 1.31 12.95
CA ASN A 168 -8.39 0.36 12.57
C ASN A 168 -8.00 0.45 11.08
N ASN A 169 -8.40 1.53 10.38
CA ASN A 169 -8.02 1.73 8.99
C ASN A 169 -6.51 1.85 8.86
N THR A 170 -5.89 0.85 8.27
CA THR A 170 -4.43 0.75 8.14
C THR A 170 -4.06 0.44 6.70
N THR A 171 -3.11 1.17 6.15
CA THR A 171 -2.51 0.88 4.85
C THR A 171 -1.12 0.31 5.05
N ARG A 172 -0.87 -0.85 4.46
CA ARG A 172 0.45 -1.46 4.39
C ARG A 172 1.18 -0.93 3.18
N PHE A 173 2.35 -0.36 3.43
CA PHE A 173 3.32 0.07 2.42
C PHE A 173 4.47 -0.91 2.35
N VAL A 174 5.05 -1.06 1.17
CA VAL A 174 6.27 -1.84 0.96
C VAL A 174 7.38 -0.94 0.43
N VAL A 175 8.59 -1.25 0.88
CA VAL A 175 9.83 -0.68 0.36
C VAL A 175 10.38 -1.66 -0.65
N LEU A 176 10.52 -1.22 -1.90
CA LEU A 176 11.05 -2.03 -2.98
C LEU A 176 12.49 -1.65 -3.31
N SER A 177 13.27 -2.64 -3.70
CA SER A 177 14.65 -2.51 -4.19
C SER A 177 14.89 -3.45 -5.36
N LYS A 178 15.87 -3.14 -6.22
CA LYS A 178 16.38 -4.12 -7.18
C LYS A 178 17.39 -5.09 -6.55
N ASP A 179 18.00 -4.71 -5.42
CA ASP A 179 18.97 -5.52 -4.73
C ASP A 179 18.24 -6.58 -3.88
N LYS A 180 18.50 -7.86 -4.15
CA LYS A 180 17.91 -9.00 -3.43
C LYS A 180 18.55 -9.14 -2.04
N ILE A 181 18.14 -8.28 -1.11
CA ILE A 181 18.70 -8.21 0.25
C ILE A 181 17.72 -8.87 1.21
N PHE A 182 18.21 -9.78 2.04
CA PHE A 182 17.54 -10.25 3.24
C PHE A 182 18.55 -10.38 4.39
N SER A 183 18.05 -10.40 5.60
CA SER A 183 18.88 -10.51 6.81
C SER A 183 18.48 -11.72 7.65
N LYS A 184 19.33 -12.11 8.60
CA LYS A 184 18.96 -13.14 9.59
C LYS A 184 17.78 -12.75 10.47
N LYS A 185 17.42 -11.46 10.51
CA LYS A 185 16.24 -10.93 11.23
C LYS A 185 14.96 -10.96 10.39
N SER A 186 15.05 -11.22 9.10
CA SER A 186 13.88 -11.34 8.24
C SER A 186 12.99 -12.46 8.75
N ASN A 187 11.69 -12.21 8.85
CA ASN A 187 10.73 -13.16 9.43
C ASN A 187 9.49 -13.36 8.57
N LYS A 188 9.40 -12.68 7.43
CA LYS A 188 8.31 -12.78 6.47
C LYS A 188 8.86 -13.01 5.06
N LEU A 189 8.30 -13.98 4.37
CA LEU A 189 8.62 -14.33 2.99
C LEU A 189 7.37 -14.21 2.14
N SER A 190 7.43 -13.41 1.08
CA SER A 190 6.34 -13.24 0.12
C SER A 190 6.65 -13.94 -1.18
N LEU A 191 5.68 -14.70 -1.69
CA LEU A 191 5.80 -15.56 -2.87
C LEU A 191 4.66 -15.31 -3.85
N ILE A 192 4.93 -15.55 -5.15
CA ILE A 192 3.90 -15.74 -6.15
C ILE A 192 3.99 -17.19 -6.65
N LEU A 193 2.84 -17.87 -6.71
CA LEU A 193 2.72 -19.23 -7.22
C LEU A 193 1.66 -19.29 -8.31
N GLU A 194 1.92 -20.06 -9.39
CA GLU A 194 0.90 -20.58 -10.29
C GLU A 194 0.86 -22.09 -10.15
N LEU A 195 -0.34 -22.64 -10.01
CA LEU A 195 -0.55 -24.06 -9.76
C LEU A 195 -1.01 -24.76 -11.04
N PRO A 196 -0.66 -26.05 -11.25
CA PRO A 196 -1.33 -26.87 -12.24
C PRO A 196 -2.85 -26.86 -12.00
N HIS A 197 -3.62 -26.78 -13.08
CA HIS A 197 -5.09 -26.79 -13.00
C HIS A 197 -5.64 -28.20 -12.75
N GLU A 198 -5.37 -28.73 -11.57
CA GLU A 198 -5.71 -30.08 -11.14
C GLU A 198 -6.42 -30.09 -9.79
N LYS A 199 -7.25 -31.15 -9.58
CA LYS A 199 -7.98 -31.29 -8.32
C LYS A 199 -7.04 -31.45 -7.12
N GLY A 200 -7.28 -30.66 -6.09
CA GLY A 200 -6.54 -30.77 -4.83
C GLY A 200 -5.19 -30.04 -4.79
N MET A 201 -4.73 -29.42 -5.89
CA MET A 201 -3.40 -28.79 -5.92
C MET A 201 -3.23 -27.71 -4.86
N LEU A 202 -4.22 -26.83 -4.65
CA LEU A 202 -4.14 -25.81 -3.61
C LEU A 202 -4.03 -26.44 -2.21
N TYR A 203 -4.79 -27.49 -1.95
CA TYR A 203 -4.71 -28.23 -0.68
C TYR A 203 -3.31 -28.84 -0.48
N ASN A 204 -2.76 -29.47 -1.51
CA ASN A 204 -1.42 -30.05 -1.45
C ASN A 204 -0.36 -28.98 -1.15
N ILE A 205 -0.41 -27.86 -1.86
CA ILE A 205 0.53 -26.73 -1.64
C ILE A 205 0.41 -26.18 -0.22
N LEU A 206 -0.80 -25.94 0.29
CA LEU A 206 -1.01 -25.52 1.68
C LEU A 206 -0.49 -26.56 2.67
N GLY A 207 -0.68 -27.86 2.37
CA GLY A 207 -0.16 -28.97 3.16
C GLY A 207 1.37 -28.98 3.25
N ILE A 208 2.08 -28.63 2.17
CA ILE A 208 3.54 -28.53 2.15
C ILE A 208 4.04 -27.51 3.19
N PHE A 209 3.41 -26.33 3.28
CA PHE A 209 3.76 -25.35 4.30
C PHE A 209 3.51 -25.86 5.71
N VAL A 210 2.34 -26.43 5.97
CA VAL A 210 1.95 -26.95 7.29
C VAL A 210 2.89 -28.06 7.76
N LEU A 211 3.19 -29.05 6.90
CA LEU A 211 4.06 -30.19 7.23
C LEU A 211 5.51 -29.78 7.50
N ASN A 212 5.92 -28.61 7.01
CA ASN A 212 7.24 -28.05 7.28
C ASN A 212 7.24 -26.98 8.39
N GLY A 213 6.11 -26.86 9.14
CA GLY A 213 6.01 -25.96 10.28
C GLY A 213 6.01 -24.48 9.90
N LEU A 214 5.55 -24.12 8.69
CA LEU A 214 5.47 -22.75 8.23
C LEU A 214 4.03 -22.22 8.36
N ASN A 215 3.88 -21.05 8.98
CA ASN A 215 2.62 -20.37 9.12
C ASN A 215 2.36 -19.46 7.92
N LEU A 216 1.16 -19.56 7.34
CA LEU A 216 0.71 -18.65 6.30
C LEU A 216 -0.03 -17.47 6.93
N VAL A 217 0.40 -16.26 6.61
CA VAL A 217 -0.21 -15.02 7.12
C VAL A 217 -1.04 -14.31 6.08
N LYS A 218 -0.92 -14.71 4.80
CA LYS A 218 -1.73 -14.20 3.70
C LYS A 218 -1.82 -15.21 2.57
N VAL A 219 -3.02 -15.34 1.99
CA VAL A 219 -3.27 -16.03 0.73
C VAL A 219 -4.23 -15.17 -0.08
N GLU A 220 -3.80 -14.70 -1.23
CA GLU A 220 -4.59 -13.89 -2.14
C GLU A 220 -4.58 -14.52 -3.53
N SER A 221 -5.75 -14.74 -4.13
CA SER A 221 -5.87 -15.29 -5.47
C SER A 221 -6.18 -14.19 -6.48
N ARG A 222 -5.50 -14.25 -7.63
CA ARG A 222 -5.78 -13.36 -8.76
C ARG A 222 -5.91 -14.14 -10.04
N PRO A 223 -6.88 -13.80 -10.92
CA PRO A 223 -6.99 -14.43 -12.23
C PRO A 223 -5.70 -14.25 -13.05
N ILE A 224 -5.39 -15.26 -13.85
CA ILE A 224 -4.35 -15.17 -14.89
C ILE A 224 -5.04 -14.69 -16.18
N PRO A 225 -4.77 -13.47 -16.67
CA PRO A 225 -5.53 -12.87 -17.78
C PRO A 225 -5.57 -13.75 -19.05
N GLU A 226 -4.49 -14.47 -19.32
CA GLU A 226 -4.34 -15.31 -20.53
C GLU A 226 -4.95 -16.71 -20.36
N LYS A 227 -5.46 -17.06 -19.18
CA LYS A 227 -5.96 -18.40 -18.85
C LYS A 227 -7.33 -18.31 -18.19
N THR A 228 -8.36 -18.78 -18.88
CA THR A 228 -9.74 -18.73 -18.41
C THR A 228 -9.92 -19.57 -17.15
N PHE A 229 -10.32 -18.91 -16.04
CA PHE A 229 -10.57 -19.54 -14.73
C PHE A 229 -9.34 -20.21 -14.07
N GLU A 230 -8.12 -19.86 -14.48
CA GLU A 230 -6.91 -20.20 -13.76
C GLU A 230 -6.45 -19.02 -12.90
N TYR A 231 -5.80 -19.33 -11.79
CA TYR A 231 -5.47 -18.35 -10.75
C TYR A 231 -3.99 -18.44 -10.36
N ARG A 232 -3.45 -17.28 -10.06
CA ARG A 232 -2.15 -17.08 -9.44
C ARG A 232 -2.37 -16.75 -7.96
N PHE A 233 -1.50 -17.26 -7.10
CA PHE A 233 -1.61 -17.05 -5.66
C PHE A 233 -0.44 -16.21 -5.16
N PHE A 234 -0.75 -15.16 -4.41
CA PHE A 234 0.20 -14.40 -3.63
C PHE A 234 0.12 -14.90 -2.20
N ILE A 235 1.24 -15.39 -1.69
CA ILE A 235 1.32 -16.05 -0.39
C ILE A 235 2.39 -15.38 0.45
N ASP A 236 2.03 -14.98 1.66
CA ASP A 236 2.99 -14.56 2.68
C ASP A 236 3.08 -15.64 3.75
N ILE A 237 4.31 -16.02 4.10
CA ILE A 237 4.60 -16.96 5.17
C ILE A 237 5.52 -16.34 6.21
N GLU A 238 5.40 -16.79 7.46
CA GLU A 238 6.41 -16.55 8.48
C GLU A 238 7.62 -17.43 8.22
N GLY A 239 8.77 -16.82 7.94
CA GLY A 239 9.97 -17.59 7.64
C GLY A 239 11.16 -16.73 7.22
N ASN A 240 12.32 -17.38 7.19
CA ASN A 240 13.57 -16.78 6.75
C ASN A 240 14.24 -17.73 5.74
N LEU A 241 14.74 -17.19 4.65
CA LEU A 241 15.44 -17.96 3.60
C LEU A 241 16.67 -18.71 4.08
N SER A 242 17.24 -18.31 5.21
CA SER A 242 18.40 -19.02 5.84
C SER A 242 17.99 -20.28 6.61
N LEU A 243 16.69 -20.52 6.83
CA LEU A 243 16.20 -21.69 7.56
C LEU A 243 16.03 -22.89 6.64
N SER A 244 16.44 -24.07 7.11
CA SER A 244 16.40 -25.32 6.32
C SER A 244 14.97 -25.72 5.93
N ASN A 245 13.98 -25.54 6.81
CA ASN A 245 12.59 -25.85 6.51
C ASN A 245 12.04 -24.95 5.40
N VAL A 246 12.39 -23.67 5.37
CA VAL A 246 12.00 -22.73 4.29
C VAL A 246 12.66 -23.14 2.97
N SER A 247 13.97 -23.46 3.01
CA SER A 247 14.71 -23.92 1.84
C SER A 247 14.11 -25.21 1.26
N ASN A 248 13.78 -26.19 2.13
CA ASN A 248 13.15 -27.45 1.72
C ASN A 248 11.80 -27.21 1.05
N VAL A 249 10.94 -26.33 1.64
CA VAL A 249 9.65 -25.97 1.04
C VAL A 249 9.83 -25.37 -0.34
N LEU A 250 10.76 -24.42 -0.52
CA LEU A 250 11.01 -23.81 -1.82
C LEU A 250 11.46 -24.82 -2.87
N GLU A 251 12.30 -25.81 -2.50
CA GLU A 251 12.72 -26.88 -3.41
C GLU A 251 11.57 -27.82 -3.79
N ILE A 252 10.65 -28.11 -2.87
CA ILE A 252 9.44 -28.88 -3.18
C ILE A 252 8.52 -28.07 -4.08
N LEU A 253 8.25 -26.81 -3.75
CA LEU A 253 7.38 -25.93 -4.55
C LEU A 253 7.86 -25.80 -5.99
N LYS A 254 9.17 -25.66 -6.22
CA LYS A 254 9.74 -25.60 -7.59
C LYS A 254 9.37 -26.80 -8.47
N LYS A 255 9.08 -27.95 -7.86
CA LYS A 255 8.71 -29.17 -8.58
C LYS A 255 7.20 -29.31 -8.78
N GLU A 256 6.43 -28.75 -7.84
CA GLU A 256 4.97 -28.93 -7.78
C GLU A 256 4.19 -27.82 -8.50
N VAL A 257 4.80 -26.62 -8.65
CA VAL A 257 4.12 -25.45 -9.22
C VAL A 257 4.60 -25.16 -10.63
N THR A 258 3.76 -24.54 -11.46
CA THR A 258 4.12 -24.13 -12.83
C THR A 258 4.91 -22.83 -12.86
N PHE A 259 4.78 -22.00 -11.82
CA PHE A 259 5.53 -20.76 -11.68
C PHE A 259 5.76 -20.45 -10.19
N LEU A 260 6.97 -20.01 -9.87
CA LEU A 260 7.37 -19.55 -8.53
C LEU A 260 8.22 -18.29 -8.65
N LYS A 261 7.81 -17.23 -7.96
CA LYS A 261 8.61 -16.01 -7.80
C LYS A 261 8.69 -15.63 -6.33
N ILE A 262 9.91 -15.40 -5.83
CA ILE A 262 10.13 -14.82 -4.51
C ILE A 262 10.04 -13.30 -4.64
N LEU A 263 9.07 -12.69 -3.94
CA LEU A 263 8.90 -11.24 -3.93
C LEU A 263 9.80 -10.55 -2.92
N GLY A 264 10.24 -11.25 -1.88
CA GLY A 264 11.16 -10.73 -0.87
C GLY A 264 11.12 -11.53 0.42
N ASN A 265 12.20 -11.38 1.20
CA ASN A 265 12.29 -11.88 2.57
C ASN A 265 12.73 -10.72 3.46
N TYR A 266 11.85 -10.27 4.34
CA TYR A 266 12.00 -9.01 5.07
C TYR A 266 11.43 -9.11 6.49
N CYS A 267 11.63 -8.06 7.30
CA CYS A 267 11.02 -7.97 8.62
C CYS A 267 9.57 -7.47 8.50
N SER A 268 8.63 -8.25 9.02
CA SER A 268 7.25 -7.77 9.20
C SER A 268 7.19 -6.73 10.30
N VAL A 269 6.35 -5.74 10.14
CA VAL A 269 5.96 -4.83 11.23
C VAL A 269 4.90 -5.57 12.06
N LYS A 270 5.15 -5.66 13.38
CA LYS A 270 4.18 -6.19 14.36
C LYS A 270 3.45 -5.04 15.03
#